data_c905ad156149d86b8601411ad91404cf
#
_entry.id   c905ad156149d86b8601411ad91404cf
#
_cell.length_a   1.000
_cell.length_b   1.000
_cell.length_c   1.000
_cell.angle_alpha   90.00
_cell.angle_beta   90.00
_cell.angle_gamma   90.00
#
_symmetry.space_group_name_H-M   'P 1'
#
loop_
_entity.id
_entity.type
_entity.pdbx_description
1 polymer ?
#
loop_
_entity_poly.entity_id
_entity_poly.type
_entity_poly.pdbx_seq_one_letter_code
_entity_poly.pdbx_strand_id
1 'polypeptide(L)'
;KWGRLDALVNNAGTTKFVQHTDMDGLDGSDFQSIYGVNVIGPFQMVRAARNALKASGDASVVNVASIAGVKGVGSSIAYAASKGALITMTQSLARVLGPEVRVNAVCPGFIEGEWLAEGMGRETYEASKSFLEAKTPLQKTCTPESVAESILGFIEGHSIVTGQHLVLDGGHLLL
;
A
#
# COMPACT_ATOMS: atom_id res chain seq x y z
N LYS A 1 6.59 14.74 23.26
CA LYS A 1 5.59 15.37 24.12
C LYS A 1 4.83 14.31 24.93
N TRP A 2 4.46 13.19 24.32
CA TRP A 2 3.71 12.11 24.97
C TRP A 2 4.57 10.86 25.31
N GLY A 3 5.81 10.78 24.85
CA GLY A 3 6.73 9.66 25.08
C GLY A 3 6.35 8.37 24.34
N ARG A 4 5.28 8.40 23.54
CA ARG A 4 4.77 7.25 22.78
C ARG A 4 4.24 7.64 21.40
N LEU A 5 4.07 6.65 20.56
CA LEU A 5 3.42 6.74 19.26
C LEU A 5 2.36 5.65 19.16
N ASP A 6 1.11 6.04 18.93
CA ASP A 6 -0.03 5.11 18.92
C ASP A 6 -0.32 4.54 17.52
N ALA A 7 0.04 5.30 16.46
CA ALA A 7 -0.13 4.84 15.10
C ALA A 7 1.01 5.33 14.19
N LEU A 8 1.39 4.49 13.21
CA LEU A 8 2.30 4.83 12.12
C LEU A 8 1.69 4.38 10.79
N VAL A 9 1.49 5.31 9.87
CA VAL A 9 1.03 5.01 8.51
C VAL A 9 2.18 5.23 7.53
N ASN A 10 2.63 4.15 6.88
CA ASN A 10 3.61 4.20 5.81
C ASN A 10 2.86 4.33 4.46
N ASN A 11 2.55 5.56 4.08
CA ASN A 11 1.81 5.89 2.87
C ASN A 11 2.72 6.28 1.69
N ALA A 12 3.90 6.85 1.94
CA ALA A 12 4.80 7.31 0.90
C ALA A 12 5.10 6.18 -0.10
N GLY A 13 5.01 6.48 -1.38
CA GLY A 13 5.25 5.52 -2.44
C GLY A 13 5.63 6.21 -3.75
N THR A 14 6.37 5.49 -4.58
CA THR A 14 6.77 5.95 -5.90
C THR A 14 6.71 4.81 -6.91
N THR A 15 6.66 5.17 -8.19
CA THR A 15 6.74 4.26 -9.33
C THR A 15 7.41 4.93 -10.51
N LYS A 16 7.72 4.12 -11.52
CA LYS A 16 7.93 4.53 -12.90
C LYS A 16 6.85 3.84 -13.75
N PHE A 17 6.14 4.60 -14.56
CA PHE A 17 5.10 4.05 -15.43
C PHE A 17 5.74 3.42 -16.66
N VAL A 18 5.78 2.09 -16.70
CA VAL A 18 6.32 1.28 -17.81
C VAL A 18 5.41 0.07 -17.99
N GLN A 19 4.91 -0.14 -19.20
CA GLN A 19 4.06 -1.28 -19.46
C GLN A 19 4.81 -2.59 -19.21
N HIS A 20 4.15 -3.60 -18.64
CA HIS A 20 4.78 -4.88 -18.27
C HIS A 20 5.37 -5.64 -19.48
N THR A 21 4.91 -5.34 -20.69
CA THR A 21 5.45 -5.90 -21.95
C THR A 21 6.74 -5.22 -22.40
N ASP A 22 7.05 -4.03 -21.89
CA ASP A 22 8.26 -3.28 -22.19
C ASP A 22 9.34 -3.56 -21.12
N MET A 23 10.06 -4.66 -21.29
CA MET A 23 11.13 -5.06 -20.37
C MET A 23 12.35 -4.14 -20.41
N ASP A 24 12.59 -3.48 -21.55
CA ASP A 24 13.73 -2.59 -21.74
C ASP A 24 13.47 -1.18 -21.15
N GLY A 25 12.21 -0.86 -20.84
CA GLY A 25 11.80 0.38 -20.20
C GLY A 25 12.19 0.50 -18.72
N LEU A 26 12.65 -0.59 -18.10
CA LEU A 26 13.11 -0.64 -16.70
C LEU A 26 14.56 -1.11 -16.63
N ASP A 27 15.32 -0.52 -15.73
CA ASP A 27 16.66 -0.96 -15.37
C ASP A 27 16.84 -1.21 -13.86
N GLY A 28 18.04 -1.65 -13.46
CA GLY A 28 18.34 -1.92 -12.06
C GLY A 28 18.25 -0.69 -11.14
N SER A 29 18.50 0.51 -11.68
CA SER A 29 18.42 1.75 -10.90
C SER A 29 16.96 2.15 -10.61
N ASP A 30 16.03 1.85 -11.52
CA ASP A 30 14.59 2.02 -11.31
C ASP A 30 14.11 1.13 -10.14
N PHE A 31 14.54 -0.15 -10.14
CA PHE A 31 14.24 -1.05 -9.01
C PHE A 31 14.79 -0.51 -7.70
N GLN A 32 16.05 -0.08 -7.66
CA GLN A 32 16.68 0.46 -6.45
C GLN A 32 15.93 1.69 -5.93
N SER A 33 15.57 2.61 -6.81
CA SER A 33 14.83 3.82 -6.45
C SER A 33 13.45 3.50 -5.89
N ILE A 34 12.67 2.64 -6.58
CA ILE A 34 11.33 2.24 -6.17
C ILE A 34 11.37 1.47 -4.84
N TYR A 35 12.29 0.51 -4.69
CA TYR A 35 12.46 -0.23 -3.44
C TYR A 35 12.94 0.65 -2.30
N GLY A 36 13.79 1.64 -2.59
CA GLY A 36 14.24 2.63 -1.62
C GLY A 36 13.09 3.31 -0.89
N VAL A 37 12.09 3.77 -1.65
CA VAL A 37 10.91 4.43 -1.11
C VAL A 37 9.89 3.43 -0.59
N ASN A 38 9.51 2.42 -1.40
CA ASN A 38 8.34 1.59 -1.12
C ASN A 38 8.59 0.47 -0.09
N VAL A 39 9.84 0.07 0.12
CA VAL A 39 10.20 -1.06 1.00
C VAL A 39 11.16 -0.61 2.09
N ILE A 40 12.31 -0.04 1.73
CA ILE A 40 13.33 0.34 2.70
C ILE A 40 12.83 1.49 3.58
N GLY A 41 12.14 2.48 2.99
CA GLY A 41 11.53 3.59 3.72
C GLY A 41 10.63 3.13 4.86
N PRO A 42 9.56 2.35 4.61
CA PRO A 42 8.68 1.79 5.64
C PRO A 42 9.43 1.00 6.73
N PHE A 43 10.41 0.17 6.35
CA PHE A 43 11.23 -0.54 7.33
C PHE A 43 12.00 0.41 8.25
N GLN A 44 12.63 1.45 7.68
CA GLN A 44 13.39 2.43 8.47
C GLN A 44 12.48 3.24 9.39
N MET A 45 11.26 3.60 8.95
CA MET A 45 10.28 4.31 9.77
C MET A 45 9.85 3.46 10.97
N VAL A 46 9.51 2.19 10.74
CA VAL A 46 9.18 1.26 11.83
C VAL A 46 10.37 1.08 12.78
N ARG A 47 11.59 0.88 12.24
CA ARG A 47 12.80 0.74 13.05
C ARG A 47 13.05 1.95 13.94
N ALA A 48 12.90 3.16 13.39
CA ALA A 48 13.10 4.40 14.15
C ALA A 48 12.00 4.61 15.20
N ALA A 49 10.75 4.28 14.90
CA ALA A 49 9.59 4.46 15.77
C ALA A 49 9.39 3.33 16.79
N ARG A 50 10.11 2.20 16.66
CA ARG A 50 9.86 0.95 17.40
C ARG A 50 9.65 1.13 18.90
N ASN A 51 10.53 1.87 19.56
CA ASN A 51 10.45 2.04 21.01
C ASN A 51 9.24 2.90 21.42
N ALA A 52 8.93 3.93 20.64
CA ALA A 52 7.76 4.77 20.89
C ALA A 52 6.44 4.03 20.60
N LEU A 53 6.40 3.18 19.58
CA LEU A 53 5.25 2.31 19.30
C LEU A 53 5.04 1.31 20.44
N LYS A 54 6.10 0.61 20.88
CA LYS A 54 5.99 -0.32 22.01
C LYS A 54 5.59 0.36 23.33
N ALA A 55 6.00 1.60 23.54
CA ALA A 55 5.60 2.38 24.72
C ALA A 55 4.11 2.74 24.74
N SER A 56 3.38 2.60 23.65
CA SER A 56 1.92 2.73 23.61
C SER A 56 1.21 1.54 24.28
N GLY A 57 1.76 0.33 24.12
CA GLY A 57 1.14 -0.91 24.61
C GLY A 57 0.04 -1.48 23.70
N ASP A 58 -0.53 -0.68 22.79
CA ASP A 58 -1.52 -1.08 21.77
C ASP A 58 -1.40 -0.20 20.53
N ALA A 59 -0.22 -0.19 19.94
CA ALA A 59 0.02 0.59 18.72
C ALA A 59 -0.37 -0.15 17.44
N SER A 60 -0.64 0.61 16.38
CA SER A 60 -0.93 0.09 15.06
C SER A 60 0.02 0.66 14.00
N VAL A 61 0.60 -0.21 13.18
CA VAL A 61 1.32 0.18 11.96
C VAL A 61 0.49 -0.25 10.76
N VAL A 62 0.23 0.68 9.85
CA VAL A 62 -0.49 0.38 8.60
C VAL A 62 0.38 0.75 7.40
N ASN A 63 0.70 -0.25 6.59
CA ASN A 63 1.45 -0.08 5.35
C ASN A 63 0.49 0.06 4.16
N VAL A 64 0.66 1.10 3.34
CA VAL A 64 -0.12 1.27 2.10
C VAL A 64 0.59 0.52 0.96
N ALA A 65 0.17 -0.73 0.76
CA ALA A 65 0.62 -1.58 -0.33
C ALA A 65 -0.16 -1.29 -1.64
N SER A 66 -0.61 -2.30 -2.35
CA SER A 66 -1.43 -2.18 -3.57
C SER A 66 -1.93 -3.56 -4.01
N ILE A 67 -3.02 -3.61 -4.77
CA ILE A 67 -3.40 -4.81 -5.54
C ILE A 67 -2.29 -5.24 -6.51
N ALA A 68 -1.41 -4.33 -6.93
CA ALA A 68 -0.24 -4.62 -7.74
C ALA A 68 0.66 -5.68 -7.08
N GLY A 69 0.85 -5.59 -5.77
CA GLY A 69 1.62 -6.57 -5.00
C GLY A 69 0.91 -7.90 -4.76
N VAL A 70 -0.42 -7.94 -4.96
CA VAL A 70 -1.24 -9.16 -4.82
C VAL A 70 -1.31 -9.93 -6.14
N LYS A 71 -1.52 -9.22 -7.25
CA LYS A 71 -1.82 -9.82 -8.56
C LYS A 71 -0.66 -9.71 -9.59
N GLY A 72 0.37 -8.90 -9.32
CA GLY A 72 1.47 -8.68 -10.27
C GLY A 72 1.05 -7.81 -11.47
N VAL A 73 0.17 -6.84 -11.25
CA VAL A 73 -0.29 -5.84 -12.24
C VAL A 73 0.17 -4.44 -11.83
N GLY A 74 -0.26 -3.41 -12.55
CA GLY A 74 -0.06 -2.01 -12.14
C GLY A 74 0.93 -1.26 -13.02
N SER A 75 1.51 -0.19 -12.50
CA SER A 75 2.28 0.80 -13.24
C SER A 75 3.62 0.30 -13.78
N SER A 76 4.20 -0.72 -13.17
CA SER A 76 5.42 -1.41 -13.66
C SER A 76 5.70 -2.69 -12.88
N ILE A 77 6.56 -3.55 -13.44
CA ILE A 77 7.04 -4.77 -12.78
C ILE A 77 7.77 -4.44 -11.46
N ALA A 78 8.64 -3.41 -11.47
CA ALA A 78 9.37 -2.99 -10.28
C ALA A 78 8.44 -2.51 -9.16
N TYR A 79 7.39 -1.76 -9.50
CA TYR A 79 6.36 -1.34 -8.56
C TYR A 79 5.60 -2.52 -7.97
N ALA A 80 5.09 -3.41 -8.81
CA ALA A 80 4.36 -4.59 -8.38
C ALA A 80 5.20 -5.44 -7.41
N ALA A 81 6.47 -5.70 -7.77
CA ALA A 81 7.40 -6.44 -6.94
C ALA A 81 7.65 -5.75 -5.58
N SER A 82 7.82 -4.41 -5.57
CA SER A 82 8.01 -3.64 -4.33
C SER A 82 6.80 -3.71 -3.40
N LYS A 83 5.58 -3.66 -3.95
CA LYS A 83 4.35 -3.76 -3.16
C LYS A 83 4.10 -5.17 -2.64
N GLY A 84 4.51 -6.21 -3.39
CA GLY A 84 4.55 -7.59 -2.89
C GLY A 84 5.55 -7.76 -1.73
N ALA A 85 6.75 -7.18 -1.87
CA ALA A 85 7.74 -7.16 -0.79
C ALA A 85 7.21 -6.46 0.48
N LEU A 86 6.47 -5.35 0.33
CA LEU A 86 5.87 -4.63 1.47
C LEU A 86 4.81 -5.48 2.19
N ILE A 87 4.00 -6.26 1.45
CA ILE A 87 3.03 -7.19 2.02
C ILE A 87 3.76 -8.27 2.85
N THR A 88 4.80 -8.89 2.30
CA THR A 88 5.60 -9.88 3.02
C THR A 88 6.30 -9.28 4.24
N MET A 89 6.85 -8.07 4.12
CA MET A 89 7.47 -7.35 5.24
C MET A 89 6.47 -7.04 6.35
N THR A 90 5.22 -6.71 6.02
CA THR A 90 4.13 -6.52 6.98
C THR A 90 3.96 -7.75 7.87
N GLN A 91 3.94 -8.96 7.29
CA GLN A 91 3.85 -10.22 8.04
C GLN A 91 5.05 -10.46 8.94
N SER A 92 6.25 -10.15 8.45
CA SER A 92 7.50 -10.30 9.22
C SER A 92 7.55 -9.35 10.41
N LEU A 93 7.16 -8.09 10.21
CA LEU A 93 7.11 -7.08 11.27
C LEU A 93 6.04 -7.41 12.33
N ALA A 94 4.89 -7.93 11.90
CA ALA A 94 3.83 -8.37 12.83
C ALA A 94 4.31 -9.43 13.80
N ARG A 95 5.14 -10.39 13.34
CA ARG A 95 5.70 -11.44 14.21
C ARG A 95 6.64 -10.93 15.28
N VAL A 96 7.40 -9.86 15.00
CA VAL A 96 8.48 -9.39 15.89
C VAL A 96 8.09 -8.18 16.74
N LEU A 97 6.99 -7.52 16.43
CA LEU A 97 6.54 -6.32 17.15
C LEU A 97 5.38 -6.58 18.12
N GLY A 98 4.70 -7.73 17.98
CA GLY A 98 3.71 -8.15 18.96
C GLY A 98 4.35 -8.48 20.31
N PRO A 99 3.55 -8.43 21.41
CA PRO A 99 2.11 -8.13 21.42
C PRO A 99 1.76 -6.63 21.38
N GLU A 100 2.70 -5.72 21.61
CA GLU A 100 2.42 -4.29 21.83
C GLU A 100 2.06 -3.52 20.55
N VAL A 101 2.39 -4.10 19.36
CA VAL A 101 2.19 -3.43 18.08
C VAL A 101 1.57 -4.37 17.06
N ARG A 102 0.42 -4.03 16.53
CA ARG A 102 -0.19 -4.70 15.39
C ARG A 102 0.35 -4.09 14.08
N VAL A 103 0.64 -4.91 13.09
CA VAL A 103 1.15 -4.45 11.79
C VAL A 103 0.32 -5.05 10.69
N ASN A 104 -0.37 -4.23 9.91
CA ASN A 104 -1.23 -4.64 8.81
C ASN A 104 -0.97 -3.81 7.54
N ALA A 105 -1.54 -4.20 6.42
CA ALA A 105 -1.46 -3.47 5.16
C ALA A 105 -2.86 -3.25 4.57
N VAL A 106 -3.03 -2.14 3.85
CA VAL A 106 -4.11 -1.96 2.89
C VAL A 106 -3.55 -2.11 1.47
N CYS A 107 -4.33 -2.72 0.58
CA CYS A 107 -3.97 -2.95 -0.81
C CYS A 107 -5.01 -2.28 -1.73
N PRO A 108 -4.93 -0.96 -1.93
CA PRO A 108 -5.85 -0.27 -2.80
C PRO A 108 -5.71 -0.70 -4.26
N GLY A 109 -6.82 -0.64 -4.99
CA GLY A 109 -6.87 -0.71 -6.45
C GLY A 109 -6.58 0.64 -7.08
N PHE A 110 -7.42 1.01 -8.05
CA PHE A 110 -7.35 2.30 -8.73
C PHE A 110 -7.81 3.40 -7.76
N ILE A 111 -6.87 4.24 -7.30
CA ILE A 111 -7.16 5.40 -6.46
C ILE A 111 -7.30 6.62 -7.35
N GLU A 112 -8.42 7.31 -7.24
CA GLU A 112 -8.66 8.57 -7.96
C GLU A 112 -7.67 9.66 -7.51
N GLY A 113 -7.18 10.45 -8.48
CA GLY A 113 -6.32 11.59 -8.19
C GLY A 113 -5.34 11.93 -9.30
N GLU A 114 -4.80 13.13 -9.21
CA GLU A 114 -3.90 13.71 -10.23
C GLU A 114 -2.62 12.89 -10.41
N TRP A 115 -2.05 12.33 -9.34
CA TRP A 115 -0.83 11.53 -9.44
C TRP A 115 -0.98 10.35 -10.42
N LEU A 116 -2.11 9.65 -10.37
CA LEU A 116 -2.38 8.54 -11.27
C LEU A 116 -2.73 9.03 -12.68
N ALA A 117 -3.49 10.13 -12.78
CA ALA A 117 -3.88 10.73 -14.05
C ALA A 117 -2.66 11.30 -14.82
N GLU A 118 -1.73 11.94 -14.13
CA GLU A 118 -0.48 12.43 -14.73
C GLU A 118 0.43 11.26 -15.15
N GLY A 119 0.53 10.23 -14.31
CA GLY A 119 1.42 9.11 -14.53
C GLY A 119 1.04 8.22 -15.70
N MET A 120 -0.24 7.91 -15.88
CA MET A 120 -0.72 7.05 -16.97
C MET A 120 -1.28 7.81 -18.18
N GLY A 121 -1.43 9.13 -18.07
CA GLY A 121 -2.07 9.98 -19.06
C GLY A 121 -3.58 10.09 -18.86
N ARG A 122 -4.11 11.30 -19.02
CA ARG A 122 -5.52 11.64 -18.72
C ARG A 122 -6.52 10.75 -19.47
N GLU A 123 -6.30 10.51 -20.74
CA GLU A 123 -7.20 9.68 -21.58
C GLU A 123 -7.26 8.24 -21.05
N THR A 124 -6.12 7.64 -20.76
CA THR A 124 -6.02 6.27 -20.20
C THR A 124 -6.64 6.21 -18.81
N TYR A 125 -6.45 7.25 -17.99
CA TYR A 125 -7.04 7.36 -16.66
C TYR A 125 -8.57 7.36 -16.73
N GLU A 126 -9.19 8.23 -17.55
CA GLU A 126 -10.65 8.31 -17.67
C GLU A 126 -11.26 7.02 -18.25
N ALA A 127 -10.61 6.44 -19.25
CA ALA A 127 -11.04 5.15 -19.81
C ALA A 127 -10.99 4.02 -18.77
N SER A 128 -9.89 3.95 -18.00
CA SER A 128 -9.74 2.95 -16.94
C SER A 128 -10.75 3.14 -15.82
N LYS A 129 -10.97 4.37 -15.38
CA LYS A 129 -11.96 4.71 -14.36
C LYS A 129 -13.36 4.27 -14.80
N SER A 130 -13.78 4.71 -15.98
CA SER A 130 -15.09 4.37 -16.55
C SER A 130 -15.28 2.85 -16.70
N PHE A 131 -14.24 2.14 -17.14
CA PHE A 131 -14.29 0.67 -17.25
C PHE A 131 -14.51 0.02 -15.88
N LEU A 132 -13.74 0.43 -14.87
CA LEU A 132 -13.84 -0.12 -13.52
C LEU A 132 -15.18 0.17 -12.87
N GLU A 133 -15.69 1.41 -13.01
CA GLU A 133 -17.02 1.79 -12.52
C GLU A 133 -18.16 1.02 -13.22
N ALA A 134 -17.97 0.60 -14.47
CA ALA A 134 -18.96 -0.19 -15.19
C ALA A 134 -18.88 -1.70 -14.89
N LYS A 135 -17.72 -2.22 -14.50
CA LYS A 135 -17.44 -3.67 -14.46
C LYS A 135 -17.20 -4.25 -13.08
N THR A 136 -16.67 -3.47 -12.14
CA THR A 136 -16.45 -3.98 -10.78
C THR A 136 -17.76 -4.27 -10.06
N PRO A 137 -17.80 -5.26 -9.18
CA PRO A 137 -19.02 -5.60 -8.41
C PRO A 137 -19.63 -4.43 -7.66
N LEU A 138 -18.82 -3.53 -7.09
CA LEU A 138 -19.31 -2.36 -6.36
C LEU A 138 -19.51 -1.13 -7.26
N GLN A 139 -19.16 -1.21 -8.56
CA GLN A 139 -19.26 -0.10 -9.52
C GLN A 139 -18.58 1.18 -9.02
N LYS A 140 -17.42 1.02 -8.37
CA LYS A 140 -16.66 2.10 -7.73
C LYS A 140 -15.17 1.87 -7.89
N THR A 141 -14.43 2.95 -7.97
CA THR A 141 -12.99 3.03 -7.75
C THR A 141 -12.69 3.47 -6.31
N CYS A 142 -11.43 3.45 -5.89
CA CYS A 142 -11.05 3.97 -4.59
C CYS A 142 -10.92 5.49 -4.64
N THR A 143 -11.37 6.16 -3.59
CA THR A 143 -10.99 7.54 -3.30
C THR A 143 -9.95 7.57 -2.18
N PRO A 144 -9.15 8.64 -2.04
CA PRO A 144 -8.26 8.79 -0.89
C PRO A 144 -8.97 8.61 0.45
N GLU A 145 -10.21 9.11 0.56
CA GLU A 145 -11.04 9.02 1.76
C GLU A 145 -11.42 7.58 2.07
N SER A 146 -11.82 6.79 1.07
CA SER A 146 -12.19 5.37 1.27
C SER A 146 -10.99 4.53 1.72
N VAL A 147 -9.79 4.87 1.25
CA VAL A 147 -8.55 4.23 1.72
C VAL A 147 -8.23 4.65 3.14
N ALA A 148 -8.37 5.94 3.47
CA ALA A 148 -8.14 6.46 4.81
C ALA A 148 -9.10 5.85 5.85
N GLU A 149 -10.37 5.66 5.50
CA GLU A 149 -11.36 4.97 6.33
C GLU A 149 -10.89 3.55 6.70
N SER A 150 -10.38 2.81 5.73
CA SER A 150 -9.87 1.46 5.97
C SER A 150 -8.60 1.43 6.82
N ILE A 151 -7.73 2.45 6.66
CA ILE A 151 -6.54 2.64 7.51
C ILE A 151 -6.98 2.91 8.96
N LEU A 152 -7.96 3.79 9.17
CA LEU A 152 -8.52 4.07 10.50
C LEU A 152 -9.13 2.80 11.13
N GLY A 153 -9.80 1.96 10.34
CA GLY A 153 -10.31 0.67 10.82
C GLY A 153 -9.21 -0.22 11.42
N PHE A 154 -8.00 -0.24 10.85
CA PHE A 154 -6.86 -0.95 11.43
C PHE A 154 -6.25 -0.25 12.65
N ILE A 155 -6.36 1.06 12.75
CA ILE A 155 -5.82 1.84 13.89
C ILE A 155 -6.75 1.70 15.10
N GLU A 156 -8.03 1.96 14.92
CA GLU A 156 -9.02 2.09 16.00
C GLU A 156 -9.75 0.78 16.34
N GLY A 157 -9.74 -0.18 15.41
CA GLY A 157 -10.45 -1.45 15.55
C GLY A 157 -9.53 -2.66 15.39
N HIS A 158 -10.15 -3.84 15.28
CA HIS A 158 -9.48 -5.09 14.93
C HIS A 158 -8.35 -5.51 15.87
N SER A 159 -8.57 -5.46 17.18
CA SER A 159 -7.57 -5.77 18.23
C SER A 159 -6.90 -7.14 18.10
N ILE A 160 -7.51 -8.09 17.39
CA ILE A 160 -6.97 -9.44 17.15
C ILE A 160 -6.38 -9.62 15.74
N VAL A 161 -6.31 -8.54 14.93
CA VAL A 161 -5.83 -8.60 13.54
C VAL A 161 -4.42 -8.03 13.43
N THR A 162 -3.47 -8.87 13.03
CA THR A 162 -2.09 -8.48 12.73
C THR A 162 -1.51 -9.35 11.60
N GLY A 163 -0.59 -8.82 10.82
CA GLY A 163 0.04 -9.50 9.69
C GLY A 163 -0.87 -9.67 8.48
N GLN A 164 -2.02 -8.99 8.43
CA GLN A 164 -3.00 -9.12 7.36
C GLN A 164 -2.85 -8.02 6.31
N HIS A 165 -3.36 -8.29 5.11
CA HIS A 165 -3.53 -7.28 4.08
C HIS A 165 -4.98 -7.28 3.59
N LEU A 166 -5.56 -6.09 3.50
CA LEU A 166 -6.94 -5.88 3.09
C LEU A 166 -6.96 -5.27 1.68
N VAL A 167 -7.58 -5.98 0.74
CA VAL A 167 -7.79 -5.49 -0.63
C VAL A 167 -8.96 -4.50 -0.65
N LEU A 168 -8.72 -3.33 -1.26
CA LEU A 168 -9.68 -2.24 -1.40
C LEU A 168 -9.77 -1.87 -2.89
N ASP A 169 -10.65 -2.51 -3.64
CA ASP A 169 -10.64 -2.38 -5.10
C ASP A 169 -12.03 -2.44 -5.76
N GLY A 170 -13.10 -2.37 -4.97
CA GLY A 170 -14.46 -2.50 -5.47
C GLY A 170 -14.79 -3.86 -6.12
N GLY A 171 -13.90 -4.84 -5.95
CA GLY A 171 -14.00 -6.15 -6.58
C GLY A 171 -13.26 -6.25 -7.92
N HIS A 172 -12.34 -5.34 -8.21
CA HIS A 172 -11.54 -5.36 -9.46
C HIS A 172 -10.78 -6.69 -9.64
N LEU A 173 -10.24 -7.27 -8.57
CA LEU A 173 -9.52 -8.56 -8.66
C LEU A 173 -10.42 -9.76 -8.93
N LEU A 174 -11.72 -9.58 -8.95
CA LEU A 174 -12.71 -10.63 -9.28
C LEU A 174 -13.09 -10.64 -10.78
N LEU A 175 -12.61 -9.65 -11.55
CA LEU A 175 -12.74 -9.61 -13.00
C LEU A 175 -11.66 -10.47 -13.64
#